data_eaa7b5671e5b4bb525e16884b0c30a26
#
_entry.id   eaa7b5671e5b4bb525e16884b0c30a26
#
_cell.length_a   1.000
_cell.length_b   1.000
_cell.length_c   1.000
_cell.angle_alpha   90.00
_cell.angle_beta   90.00
_cell.angle_gamma   90.00
#
_symmetry.space_group_name_H-M   'P 1'
#
loop_
_entity.id
_entity.type
_entity.pdbx_description
1 polymer ?
#
loop_
_entity_poly.entity_id
_entity_poly.type
_entity_poly.pdbx_seq_one_letter_code
_entity_poly.pdbx_strand_id
1 'polypeptide(L)'
;MTRPRARIACLDVPLFSLAARLRSEPELKGEPVAIFEGNGNAARVIAASRPARRAGIRQGMTLPQSRAIVPKLVARGRDAESERAAQEALLEIADSFSPRVEDAGEGSVYLDLDGLPGLRPKEDVTAERAESLLGQRLIAAVEASGLPARVGIAGSKLAARVAASLPDSPKVVPEGEEASFLAPLPLDRLAPAIEIGSRLAQWGIGSIGELARLPEGEVASRLGELGRELHATARGFDPRPLEPRV
;
A
#
# COMPACT_ATOMS: atom_id res chain seq x y z
N MET A 1 23.24 -14.73 18.51
CA MET A 1 23.45 -13.77 17.41
C MET A 1 22.05 -13.35 16.90
N THR A 2 21.59 -12.17 17.27
CA THR A 2 20.33 -11.61 16.79
C THR A 2 20.47 -11.38 15.28
N ARG A 3 19.63 -12.03 14.47
CA ARG A 3 19.54 -11.72 13.03
C ARG A 3 19.35 -10.20 12.89
N PRO A 4 20.10 -9.51 12.02
CA PRO A 4 19.78 -8.13 11.73
C PRO A 4 18.31 -8.09 11.30
N ARG A 5 17.53 -7.21 11.91
CA ARG A 5 16.13 -7.04 11.53
C ARG A 5 16.10 -6.51 10.12
N ALA A 6 15.33 -7.14 9.25
CA ALA A 6 15.16 -6.70 7.88
C ALA A 6 14.69 -5.25 7.82
N ARG A 7 15.22 -4.47 6.91
CA ARG A 7 14.69 -3.14 6.57
C ARG A 7 14.10 -3.19 5.18
N ILE A 8 12.82 -2.90 5.07
CA ILE A 8 12.05 -3.06 3.85
C ILE A 8 11.39 -1.73 3.49
N ALA A 9 11.57 -1.29 2.24
CA ALA A 9 10.74 -0.25 1.66
C ALA A 9 9.58 -0.88 0.90
N CYS A 10 8.39 -0.32 1.08
CA CYS A 10 7.24 -0.53 0.22
C CYS A 10 7.05 0.71 -0.65
N LEU A 11 7.16 0.54 -1.94
CA LEU A 11 6.81 1.53 -2.94
C LEU A 11 5.39 1.23 -3.42
N ASP A 12 4.48 2.20 -3.35
CA ASP A 12 3.07 2.03 -3.65
C ASP A 12 2.56 3.14 -4.57
N VAL A 13 1.81 2.75 -5.59
CA VAL A 13 1.13 3.66 -6.52
C VAL A 13 -0.36 3.74 -6.16
N PRO A 14 -0.81 4.83 -5.54
CA PRO A 14 -2.21 4.96 -5.14
C PRO A 14 -3.17 4.94 -6.33
N LEU A 15 -4.30 4.22 -6.19
CA LEU A 15 -5.30 4.07 -7.25
C LEU A 15 -4.67 3.56 -8.56
N PHE A 16 -3.91 2.48 -8.48
CA PHE A 16 -3.03 1.98 -9.52
C PHE A 16 -3.68 1.90 -10.91
N SER A 17 -4.87 1.30 -11.04
CA SER A 17 -5.58 1.20 -12.32
C SER A 17 -5.89 2.56 -12.96
N LEU A 18 -6.19 3.58 -12.13
CA LEU A 18 -6.37 4.94 -12.60
C LEU A 18 -5.02 5.60 -12.95
N ALA A 19 -4.00 5.40 -12.13
CA ALA A 19 -2.67 5.95 -12.37
C ALA A 19 -2.07 5.41 -13.68
N ALA A 20 -2.18 4.09 -13.91
CA ALA A 20 -1.76 3.44 -15.16
C ALA A 20 -2.50 4.01 -16.38
N ARG A 21 -3.82 4.21 -16.25
CA ARG A 21 -4.64 4.81 -17.31
C ARG A 21 -4.22 6.26 -17.60
N LEU A 22 -4.02 7.09 -16.57
CA LEU A 22 -3.60 8.49 -16.74
C LEU A 22 -2.15 8.62 -17.26
N ARG A 23 -1.34 7.58 -17.09
CA ARG A 23 -0.01 7.50 -17.72
C ARG A 23 -0.11 7.20 -19.21
N SER A 24 -1.01 6.31 -19.61
CA SER A 24 -1.23 5.94 -21.02
C SER A 24 -2.10 6.95 -21.80
N GLU A 25 -3.03 7.65 -21.13
CA GLU A 25 -3.89 8.71 -21.69
C GLU A 25 -3.66 10.03 -20.93
N PRO A 26 -2.53 10.75 -21.17
CA PRO A 26 -2.17 11.94 -20.37
C PRO A 26 -3.15 13.11 -20.53
N GLU A 27 -3.90 13.16 -21.62
CA GLU A 27 -4.95 14.15 -21.89
C GLU A 27 -6.11 14.07 -20.90
N LEU A 28 -6.26 12.94 -20.20
CA LEU A 28 -7.27 12.77 -19.16
C LEU A 28 -6.87 13.37 -17.80
N LYS A 29 -5.65 13.88 -17.67
CA LYS A 29 -5.20 14.53 -16.43
C LYS A 29 -6.01 15.80 -16.18
N GLY A 30 -6.62 15.85 -14.99
CA GLY A 30 -7.49 16.97 -14.61
C GLY A 30 -8.98 16.74 -14.89
N GLU A 31 -9.33 15.77 -15.72
CA GLU A 31 -10.72 15.43 -16.04
C GLU A 31 -11.38 14.56 -14.94
N PRO A 32 -12.73 14.58 -14.86
CA PRO A 32 -13.48 13.65 -14.02
C PRO A 32 -13.50 12.25 -14.64
N VAL A 33 -12.47 11.44 -14.30
CA VAL A 33 -12.29 10.05 -14.79
C VAL A 33 -12.67 9.07 -13.72
N ALA A 34 -13.31 7.95 -14.12
CA ALA A 34 -13.49 6.79 -13.25
C ALA A 34 -13.17 5.51 -14.01
N ILE A 35 -12.50 4.60 -13.30
CA ILE A 35 -12.21 3.24 -13.78
C ILE A 35 -13.30 2.31 -13.27
N PHE A 36 -13.84 1.52 -14.17
CA PHE A 36 -14.90 0.56 -13.92
C PHE A 36 -14.40 -0.87 -14.10
N GLU A 37 -14.88 -1.76 -13.26
CA GLU A 37 -14.70 -3.20 -13.38
C GLU A 37 -16.06 -3.88 -13.53
N GLY A 38 -16.11 -4.93 -14.35
CA GLY A 38 -17.34 -5.62 -14.71
C GLY A 38 -17.91 -5.18 -16.07
N ASN A 39 -19.12 -5.66 -16.40
CA ASN A 39 -19.70 -5.49 -17.72
C ASN A 39 -21.00 -4.66 -17.70
N GLY A 40 -21.19 -3.84 -18.74
CA GLY A 40 -22.42 -3.09 -18.97
C GLY A 40 -22.84 -2.21 -17.80
N ASN A 41 -24.14 -2.17 -17.53
CA ASN A 41 -24.69 -1.32 -16.45
C ASN A 41 -24.38 -1.82 -15.03
N ALA A 42 -23.93 -3.06 -14.89
CA ALA A 42 -23.52 -3.64 -13.61
C ALA A 42 -22.06 -3.31 -13.26
N ALA A 43 -21.28 -2.77 -14.20
CA ALA A 43 -19.92 -2.34 -13.96
C ALA A 43 -19.86 -1.32 -12.82
N ARG A 44 -18.87 -1.49 -11.93
CA ARG A 44 -18.73 -0.67 -10.71
C ARG A 44 -17.43 0.10 -10.71
N VAL A 45 -17.47 1.31 -10.16
CA VAL A 45 -16.29 2.14 -9.95
C VAL A 45 -15.34 1.44 -9.00
N ILE A 46 -14.10 1.21 -9.43
CA ILE A 46 -13.00 0.73 -8.60
C ILE A 46 -12.01 1.84 -8.24
N ALA A 47 -11.84 2.84 -9.12
CA ALA A 47 -11.00 4.00 -8.86
C ALA A 47 -11.60 5.25 -9.54
N ALA A 48 -11.40 6.41 -8.93
CA ALA A 48 -11.88 7.67 -9.48
C ALA A 48 -10.88 8.80 -9.27
N SER A 49 -10.73 9.68 -10.25
CA SER A 49 -9.87 10.85 -10.20
C SER A 49 -10.33 11.85 -9.12
N ARG A 50 -9.42 12.73 -8.71
CA ARG A 50 -9.76 13.77 -7.71
C ARG A 50 -10.96 14.64 -8.14
N PRO A 51 -11.07 15.11 -9.40
CA PRO A 51 -12.25 15.83 -9.86
C PRO A 51 -13.54 14.99 -9.75
N ALA A 52 -13.51 13.72 -10.18
CA ALA A 52 -14.67 12.83 -10.09
C ALA A 52 -15.11 12.60 -8.62
N ARG A 53 -14.15 12.36 -7.72
CA ARG A 53 -14.44 12.18 -6.27
C ARG A 53 -15.00 13.44 -5.62
N ARG A 54 -14.50 14.62 -5.99
CA ARG A 54 -15.02 15.90 -5.52
C ARG A 54 -16.45 16.16 -6.00
N ALA A 55 -16.78 15.70 -7.21
CA ALA A 55 -18.13 15.79 -7.77
C ALA A 55 -19.10 14.73 -7.18
N GLY A 56 -18.64 13.84 -6.30
CA GLY A 56 -19.49 12.88 -5.61
C GLY A 56 -19.37 11.42 -6.07
N ILE A 57 -18.50 11.11 -7.02
CA ILE A 57 -18.26 9.72 -7.43
C ILE A 57 -17.59 8.95 -6.29
N ARG A 58 -18.11 7.74 -6.02
CA ARG A 58 -17.62 6.84 -4.96
C ARG A 58 -17.38 5.45 -5.53
N GLN A 59 -16.45 4.72 -4.91
CA GLN A 59 -16.23 3.31 -5.21
C GLN A 59 -17.51 2.50 -5.04
N GLY A 60 -17.73 1.50 -5.90
CA GLY A 60 -18.90 0.66 -5.90
C GLY A 60 -20.13 1.22 -6.65
N MET A 61 -20.14 2.50 -7.01
CA MET A 61 -21.22 3.07 -7.84
C MET A 61 -21.24 2.43 -9.22
N THR A 62 -22.45 2.24 -9.76
CA THR A 62 -22.62 1.77 -11.14
C THR A 62 -22.39 2.91 -12.14
N LEU A 63 -22.17 2.56 -13.41
CA LEU A 63 -21.99 3.56 -14.47
C LEU A 63 -23.21 4.49 -14.63
N PRO A 64 -24.48 4.01 -14.63
CA PRO A 64 -25.65 4.88 -14.67
C PRO A 64 -25.72 5.82 -13.48
N GLN A 65 -25.47 5.33 -12.25
CA GLN A 65 -25.43 6.18 -11.04
C GLN A 65 -24.36 7.27 -11.16
N SER A 66 -23.17 6.90 -11.63
CA SER A 66 -22.06 7.85 -11.77
C SER A 66 -22.35 8.93 -12.82
N ARG A 67 -22.98 8.59 -13.95
CA ARG A 67 -23.35 9.54 -14.98
C ARG A 67 -24.51 10.45 -14.58
N ALA A 68 -25.41 9.97 -13.73
CA ALA A 68 -26.46 10.82 -13.14
C ALA A 68 -25.90 11.96 -12.28
N ILE A 69 -24.75 11.70 -11.60
CA ILE A 69 -24.06 12.72 -10.77
C ILE A 69 -23.13 13.59 -11.64
N VAL A 70 -22.38 12.97 -12.55
CA VAL A 70 -21.41 13.66 -13.43
C VAL A 70 -21.71 13.26 -14.88
N PRO A 71 -22.55 14.01 -15.61
CA PRO A 71 -22.93 13.68 -16.98
C PRO A 71 -21.74 13.60 -17.96
N LYS A 72 -20.69 14.39 -17.71
CA LYS A 72 -19.46 14.41 -18.51
C LYS A 72 -18.35 13.47 -17.96
N LEU A 73 -18.71 12.50 -17.13
CA LEU A 73 -17.74 11.56 -16.59
C LEU A 73 -17.07 10.76 -17.70
N VAL A 74 -15.74 10.78 -17.71
CA VAL A 74 -14.95 9.91 -18.58
C VAL A 74 -14.88 8.54 -17.92
N ALA A 75 -15.63 7.58 -18.45
CA ALA A 75 -15.63 6.21 -17.98
C ALA A 75 -14.63 5.39 -18.79
N ARG A 76 -13.77 4.64 -18.08
CA ARG A 76 -12.81 3.68 -18.67
C ARG A 76 -12.95 2.33 -17.95
N GLY A 77 -12.75 1.24 -18.67
CA GLY A 77 -12.55 -0.08 -18.07
C GLY A 77 -11.13 -0.24 -17.54
N ARG A 78 -10.89 -1.28 -16.73
CA ARG A 78 -9.51 -1.72 -16.45
C ARG A 78 -8.78 -2.02 -17.74
N ASP A 79 -7.50 -1.78 -17.74
CA ASP A 79 -6.63 -2.01 -18.89
C ASP A 79 -5.38 -2.76 -18.42
N ALA A 80 -5.41 -4.07 -18.62
CA ALA A 80 -4.34 -4.96 -18.17
C ALA A 80 -2.99 -4.64 -18.85
N GLU A 81 -3.00 -4.10 -20.07
CA GLU A 81 -1.77 -3.73 -20.77
C GLU A 81 -1.14 -2.49 -20.17
N SER A 82 -1.92 -1.43 -19.94
CA SER A 82 -1.45 -0.22 -19.26
C SER A 82 -1.01 -0.51 -17.83
N GLU A 83 -1.74 -1.36 -17.09
CA GLU A 83 -1.39 -1.77 -15.73
C GLU A 83 -0.08 -2.56 -15.72
N ARG A 84 0.11 -3.51 -16.65
CA ARG A 84 1.37 -4.26 -16.77
C ARG A 84 2.55 -3.34 -17.10
N ALA A 85 2.40 -2.46 -18.09
CA ALA A 85 3.45 -1.51 -18.47
C ALA A 85 3.81 -0.54 -17.32
N ALA A 86 2.83 -0.15 -16.51
CA ALA A 86 3.06 0.66 -15.32
C ALA A 86 3.79 -0.13 -14.23
N GLN A 87 3.44 -1.41 -14.01
CA GLN A 87 4.10 -2.28 -13.05
C GLN A 87 5.55 -2.58 -13.45
N GLU A 88 5.80 -2.87 -14.73
CA GLU A 88 7.16 -3.08 -15.24
C GLU A 88 8.04 -1.84 -15.03
N ALA A 89 7.54 -0.64 -15.35
CA ALA A 89 8.28 0.59 -15.10
C ALA A 89 8.58 0.82 -13.61
N LEU A 90 7.65 0.45 -12.72
CA LEU A 90 7.84 0.53 -11.28
C LEU A 90 8.95 -0.42 -10.81
N LEU A 91 8.97 -1.64 -11.34
CA LEU A 91 9.98 -2.65 -11.05
C LEU A 91 11.36 -2.25 -11.56
N GLU A 92 11.47 -1.74 -12.78
CA GLU A 92 12.75 -1.23 -13.34
C GLU A 92 13.33 -0.11 -12.48
N ILE A 93 12.48 0.81 -12.01
CA ILE A 93 12.92 1.86 -11.08
C ILE A 93 13.40 1.23 -9.77
N ALA A 94 12.63 0.33 -9.18
CA ALA A 94 12.98 -0.31 -7.92
C ALA A 94 14.32 -1.07 -8.00
N ASP A 95 14.57 -1.81 -9.09
CA ASP A 95 15.84 -2.52 -9.36
C ASP A 95 17.06 -1.57 -9.42
N SER A 96 16.86 -0.32 -9.82
CA SER A 96 17.93 0.68 -9.80
C SER A 96 18.35 1.13 -8.39
N PHE A 97 17.52 0.84 -7.38
CA PHE A 97 17.76 1.22 -5.98
C PHE A 97 18.19 0.03 -5.11
N SER A 98 17.69 -1.17 -5.38
CA SER A 98 18.01 -2.37 -4.60
C SER A 98 18.16 -3.59 -5.51
N PRO A 99 19.15 -4.46 -5.28
CA PRO A 99 19.31 -5.70 -6.02
C PRO A 99 18.30 -6.78 -5.61
N ARG A 100 17.50 -6.53 -4.58
CA ARG A 100 16.49 -7.48 -4.07
C ARG A 100 15.14 -6.81 -4.04
N VAL A 101 14.36 -7.06 -5.09
CA VAL A 101 13.04 -6.46 -5.32
C VAL A 101 12.01 -7.56 -5.43
N GLU A 102 10.89 -7.41 -4.72
CA GLU A 102 9.72 -8.29 -4.82
C GLU A 102 8.59 -7.57 -5.52
N ASP A 103 8.04 -8.20 -6.55
CA ASP A 103 6.79 -7.75 -7.20
C ASP A 103 5.59 -8.17 -6.36
N ALA A 104 4.93 -7.20 -5.73
CA ALA A 104 3.71 -7.43 -4.97
C ALA A 104 2.43 -7.22 -5.82
N GLY A 105 2.60 -6.84 -7.08
CA GLY A 105 1.48 -6.57 -8.00
C GLY A 105 0.71 -5.29 -7.69
N GLU A 106 -0.20 -4.96 -8.60
CA GLU A 106 -1.18 -3.86 -8.43
C GLU A 106 -0.58 -2.51 -7.98
N GLY A 107 0.60 -2.16 -8.50
CA GLY A 107 1.28 -0.91 -8.18
C GLY A 107 2.10 -0.92 -6.90
N SER A 108 2.31 -2.08 -6.29
CA SER A 108 3.11 -2.23 -5.09
C SER A 108 4.37 -3.05 -5.35
N VAL A 109 5.50 -2.61 -4.79
CA VAL A 109 6.81 -3.26 -4.89
C VAL A 109 7.52 -3.17 -3.55
N TYR A 110 8.17 -4.26 -3.12
CA TYR A 110 9.04 -4.23 -1.94
C TYR A 110 10.50 -4.26 -2.34
N LEU A 111 11.31 -3.48 -1.62
CA LEU A 111 12.75 -3.41 -1.76
C LEU A 111 13.41 -3.80 -0.44
N ASP A 112 14.41 -4.67 -0.51
CA ASP A 112 15.29 -4.93 0.63
C ASP A 112 16.31 -3.79 0.74
N LEU A 113 16.37 -3.19 1.91
CA LEU A 113 17.31 -2.10 2.18
C LEU A 113 18.55 -2.55 2.92
N ASP A 114 18.62 -3.82 3.34
CA ASP A 114 19.74 -4.34 4.10
C ASP A 114 21.03 -4.31 3.28
N GLY A 115 22.06 -3.72 3.87
CA GLY A 115 23.38 -3.64 3.25
C GLY A 115 23.53 -2.64 2.11
N LEU A 116 22.49 -1.84 1.81
CA LEU A 116 22.60 -0.83 0.76
C LEU A 116 23.65 0.24 1.10
N PRO A 117 24.52 0.59 0.14
CA PRO A 117 25.46 1.68 0.32
C PRO A 117 24.72 3.00 0.58
N GLY A 118 25.13 3.75 1.61
CA GLY A 118 24.54 5.05 1.93
C GLY A 118 23.41 5.03 2.96
N LEU A 119 22.89 3.86 3.35
CA LEU A 119 21.96 3.73 4.47
C LEU A 119 22.66 3.42 5.81
N ARG A 120 23.97 3.17 5.78
CA ARG A 120 24.75 3.02 7.01
C ARG A 120 24.82 4.36 7.73
N PRO A 121 24.58 4.39 9.06
CA PRO A 121 24.73 5.60 9.85
C PRO A 121 26.12 6.21 9.64
N LYS A 122 26.15 7.53 9.45
CA LYS A 122 27.38 8.35 9.40
C LYS A 122 27.36 9.29 10.59
N GLU A 123 28.52 9.89 10.93
CA GLU A 123 28.64 10.77 12.10
C GLU A 123 27.58 11.89 12.13
N ASP A 124 27.12 12.36 10.96
CA ASP A 124 26.17 13.47 10.84
C ASP A 124 24.77 13.09 10.33
N VAL A 125 24.50 11.81 10.03
CA VAL A 125 23.21 11.38 9.44
C VAL A 125 22.68 10.14 10.15
N THR A 126 21.53 10.29 10.79
CA THR A 126 20.82 9.14 11.40
C THR A 126 20.32 8.17 10.31
N ALA A 127 20.15 6.89 10.67
CA ALA A 127 19.59 5.89 9.76
C ALA A 127 18.22 6.31 9.20
N GLU A 128 17.33 6.83 10.05
CA GLU A 128 16.01 7.33 9.67
C GLU A 128 16.08 8.46 8.63
N ARG A 129 17.05 9.37 8.81
CA ARG A 129 17.25 10.47 7.85
C ARG A 129 17.75 9.96 6.51
N ALA A 130 18.67 8.98 6.50
CA ALA A 130 19.16 8.35 5.28
C ALA A 130 18.04 7.59 4.55
N GLU A 131 17.22 6.84 5.28
CA GLU A 131 16.04 6.15 4.75
C GLU A 131 14.99 7.12 4.19
N SER A 132 14.74 8.22 4.90
CA SER A 132 13.81 9.26 4.41
C SER A 132 14.30 9.87 3.09
N LEU A 133 15.60 10.16 2.97
CA LEU A 133 16.20 10.66 1.73
C LEU A 133 16.11 9.63 0.59
N LEU A 134 16.33 8.34 0.88
CA LEU A 134 16.12 7.26 -0.09
C LEU A 134 14.66 7.24 -0.55
N GLY A 135 13.72 7.30 0.38
CA GLY A 135 12.29 7.34 0.07
C GLY A 135 11.90 8.51 -0.83
N GLN A 136 12.45 9.70 -0.56
CA GLN A 136 12.24 10.88 -1.43
C GLN A 136 12.78 10.67 -2.84
N ARG A 137 13.96 10.04 -2.98
CA ARG A 137 14.56 9.73 -4.29
C ARG A 137 13.73 8.68 -5.05
N LEU A 138 13.22 7.66 -4.37
CA LEU A 138 12.30 6.67 -4.95
C LEU A 138 11.04 7.35 -5.47
N ILE A 139 10.39 8.18 -4.66
CA ILE A 139 9.19 8.93 -5.07
C ILE A 139 9.49 9.75 -6.32
N ALA A 140 10.55 10.56 -6.30
CA ALA A 140 10.91 11.42 -7.42
C ALA A 140 11.18 10.63 -8.71
N ALA A 141 11.83 9.47 -8.62
CA ALA A 141 12.08 8.60 -9.77
C ALA A 141 10.78 8.04 -10.38
N VAL A 142 9.83 7.62 -9.53
CA VAL A 142 8.54 7.11 -10.00
C VAL A 142 7.67 8.22 -10.55
N GLU A 143 7.65 9.39 -9.93
CA GLU A 143 6.91 10.56 -10.43
C GLU A 143 7.43 11.03 -11.80
N ALA A 144 8.75 10.94 -12.02
CA ALA A 144 9.36 11.22 -13.32
C ALA A 144 8.89 10.24 -14.42
N SER A 145 8.47 9.03 -14.07
CA SER A 145 7.86 8.07 -15.00
C SER A 145 6.37 8.33 -15.27
N GLY A 146 5.77 9.33 -14.62
CA GLY A 146 4.38 9.72 -14.78
C GLY A 146 3.39 9.03 -13.84
N LEU A 147 3.89 8.26 -12.85
CA LEU A 147 3.09 7.59 -11.83
C LEU A 147 3.16 8.35 -10.50
N PRO A 148 2.06 8.53 -9.75
CA PRO A 148 2.13 9.00 -8.38
C PRO A 148 2.74 7.91 -7.50
N ALA A 149 3.53 8.29 -6.49
CA ALA A 149 4.16 7.32 -5.62
C ALA A 149 4.06 7.66 -4.14
N ARG A 150 4.08 6.63 -3.32
CA ARG A 150 4.25 6.69 -1.88
C ARG A 150 5.26 5.65 -1.44
N VAL A 151 5.99 5.96 -0.39
CA VAL A 151 7.01 5.05 0.18
C VAL A 151 6.80 4.93 1.67
N GLY A 152 6.77 3.69 2.15
CA GLY A 152 6.85 3.36 3.57
C GLY A 152 8.06 2.50 3.84
N ILE A 153 8.80 2.77 4.91
CA ILE A 153 10.00 2.01 5.31
C ILE A 153 9.81 1.50 6.72
N ALA A 154 9.99 0.20 6.95
CA ALA A 154 9.82 -0.44 8.23
C ALA A 154 10.61 -1.77 8.34
N GLY A 155 10.59 -2.40 9.51
CA GLY A 155 11.22 -3.70 9.76
C GLY A 155 10.40 -4.90 9.24
N SER A 156 9.24 -4.69 8.61
CA SER A 156 8.43 -5.76 8.03
C SER A 156 7.65 -5.29 6.81
N LYS A 157 7.30 -6.23 5.91
CA LYS A 157 6.51 -5.94 4.70
C LYS A 157 5.17 -5.28 5.03
N LEU A 158 4.48 -5.78 6.05
CA LEU A 158 3.20 -5.21 6.45
C LEU A 158 3.34 -3.78 6.96
N ALA A 159 4.25 -3.53 7.90
CA ALA A 159 4.42 -2.20 8.46
C ALA A 159 4.86 -1.19 7.39
N ALA A 160 5.74 -1.61 6.46
CA ALA A 160 6.16 -0.80 5.31
C ALA A 160 4.97 -0.47 4.39
N ARG A 161 4.11 -1.46 4.07
CA ARG A 161 2.90 -1.26 3.26
C ARG A 161 1.90 -0.32 3.94
N VAL A 162 1.66 -0.53 5.22
CA VAL A 162 0.77 0.34 5.99
C VAL A 162 1.32 1.77 6.01
N ALA A 163 2.62 1.94 6.23
CA ALA A 163 3.28 3.25 6.19
C ALA A 163 3.14 3.91 4.81
N ALA A 164 3.34 3.17 3.70
CA ALA A 164 3.13 3.67 2.34
C ALA A 164 1.68 4.09 2.06
N SER A 165 0.70 3.46 2.72
CA SER A 165 -0.72 3.81 2.53
C SER A 165 -1.14 5.13 3.18
N LEU A 166 -0.31 5.70 4.05
CA LEU A 166 -0.59 6.97 4.74
C LEU A 166 -0.30 8.18 3.84
N PRO A 167 -0.95 9.33 4.10
CA PRO A 167 -0.75 10.54 3.28
C PRO A 167 0.66 11.12 3.41
N ASP A 168 1.31 10.97 4.58
CA ASP A 168 2.66 11.49 4.81
C ASP A 168 3.68 10.51 4.21
N SER A 169 4.27 10.88 3.09
CA SER A 169 5.23 10.03 2.36
C SER A 169 6.49 10.83 1.97
N PRO A 170 7.69 10.27 2.10
CA PRO A 170 7.98 8.93 2.63
C PRO A 170 7.75 8.84 4.15
N LYS A 171 7.21 7.71 4.60
CA LYS A 171 7.01 7.41 6.02
C LYS A 171 7.99 6.35 6.50
N VAL A 172 8.89 6.74 7.39
CA VAL A 172 9.84 5.82 8.04
C VAL A 172 9.28 5.44 9.41
N VAL A 173 9.21 4.15 9.67
CA VAL A 173 8.91 3.58 10.98
C VAL A 173 10.25 3.18 11.61
N PRO A 174 10.65 3.75 12.76
CA PRO A 174 11.89 3.38 13.41
C PRO A 174 11.97 1.88 13.72
N GLU A 175 13.16 1.33 13.74
CA GLU A 175 13.38 -0.09 14.03
C GLU A 175 12.87 -0.44 15.42
N GLY A 176 12.02 -1.47 15.50
CA GLY A 176 11.42 -1.95 16.75
C GLY A 176 10.16 -1.19 17.19
N GLU A 177 9.75 -0.14 16.44
CA GLU A 177 8.55 0.65 16.74
C GLU A 177 7.33 0.26 15.93
N GLU A 178 7.40 -0.85 15.16
CA GLU A 178 6.30 -1.31 14.29
C GLU A 178 4.98 -1.48 15.05
N ALA A 179 5.04 -2.09 16.24
CA ALA A 179 3.85 -2.30 17.08
C ALA A 179 3.25 -0.96 17.55
N SER A 180 4.08 -0.02 17.98
CA SER A 180 3.67 1.32 18.43
C SER A 180 3.08 2.13 17.29
N PHE A 181 3.69 2.02 16.11
CA PHE A 181 3.21 2.66 14.88
C PHE A 181 1.85 2.12 14.44
N LEU A 182 1.66 0.80 14.47
CA LEU A 182 0.43 0.15 14.04
C LEU A 182 -0.72 0.35 15.04
N ALA A 183 -0.43 0.39 16.33
CA ALA A 183 -1.44 0.35 17.39
C ALA A 183 -2.60 1.37 17.25
N PRO A 184 -2.40 2.65 16.93
CA PRO A 184 -3.48 3.62 16.82
C PRO A 184 -4.30 3.49 15.52
N LEU A 185 -3.84 2.67 14.57
CA LEU A 185 -4.47 2.57 13.25
C LEU A 185 -5.72 1.68 13.29
N PRO A 186 -6.70 1.95 12.40
CA PRO A 186 -7.85 1.09 12.25
C PRO A 186 -7.48 -0.33 11.82
N LEU A 187 -8.26 -1.31 12.29
CA LEU A 187 -8.00 -2.73 12.07
C LEU A 187 -8.04 -3.15 10.59
N ASP A 188 -8.81 -2.44 9.77
CA ASP A 188 -8.91 -2.68 8.31
C ASP A 188 -7.57 -2.51 7.58
N ARG A 189 -6.63 -1.77 8.16
CA ARG A 189 -5.26 -1.64 7.61
C ARG A 189 -4.48 -2.94 7.58
N LEU A 190 -4.85 -3.91 8.42
CA LEU A 190 -4.28 -5.26 8.37
C LEU A 190 -4.92 -6.14 7.28
N ALA A 191 -5.98 -5.64 6.61
CA ALA A 191 -6.76 -6.38 5.63
C ALA A 191 -7.21 -7.78 6.13
N PRO A 192 -7.86 -7.86 7.31
CA PRO A 192 -8.32 -9.15 7.82
C PRO A 192 -9.33 -9.79 6.88
N ALA A 193 -9.41 -11.14 6.89
CA ALA A 193 -10.49 -11.84 6.24
C ALA A 193 -11.86 -11.28 6.68
N ILE A 194 -12.82 -11.18 5.79
CA ILE A 194 -14.12 -10.51 6.02
C ILE A 194 -14.81 -11.04 7.28
N GLU A 195 -14.79 -12.37 7.46
CA GLU A 195 -15.42 -13.04 8.61
C GLU A 195 -14.73 -12.66 9.92
N ILE A 196 -13.40 -12.57 9.92
CA ILE A 196 -12.62 -12.18 11.10
C ILE A 196 -12.85 -10.71 11.42
N GLY A 197 -12.76 -9.84 10.41
CA GLY A 197 -13.01 -8.40 10.57
C GLY A 197 -14.40 -8.13 11.13
N SER A 198 -15.42 -8.81 10.62
CA SER A 198 -16.82 -8.69 11.08
C SER A 198 -16.98 -9.14 12.54
N ARG A 199 -16.36 -10.25 12.94
CA ARG A 199 -16.39 -10.72 14.34
C ARG A 199 -15.68 -9.76 15.29
N LEU A 200 -14.51 -9.27 14.90
CA LEU A 200 -13.77 -8.30 15.72
C LEU A 200 -14.58 -7.00 15.89
N ALA A 201 -15.23 -6.52 14.85
CA ALA A 201 -16.12 -5.36 14.92
C ALA A 201 -17.31 -5.60 15.87
N GLN A 202 -17.94 -6.79 15.84
CA GLN A 202 -19.00 -7.16 16.77
C GLN A 202 -18.54 -7.19 18.22
N TRP A 203 -17.26 -7.47 18.48
CA TRP A 203 -16.65 -7.42 19.83
C TRP A 203 -16.19 -6.01 20.22
N GLY A 204 -16.42 -5.00 19.36
CA GLY A 204 -16.02 -3.62 19.61
C GLY A 204 -14.55 -3.34 19.38
N ILE A 205 -13.82 -4.25 18.72
CA ILE A 205 -12.40 -4.10 18.42
C ILE A 205 -12.27 -3.35 17.08
N GLY A 206 -11.86 -2.10 17.15
CA GLY A 206 -11.76 -1.23 15.97
C GLY A 206 -10.33 -0.86 15.59
N SER A 207 -9.37 -1.00 16.51
CA SER A 207 -7.97 -0.65 16.26
C SER A 207 -7.04 -1.85 16.36
N ILE A 208 -5.89 -1.73 15.71
CA ILE A 208 -4.82 -2.73 15.74
C ILE A 208 -4.32 -2.94 17.17
N GLY A 209 -4.16 -1.85 17.94
CA GLY A 209 -3.70 -1.92 19.31
C GLY A 209 -4.70 -2.58 20.27
N GLU A 210 -6.01 -2.48 20.02
CA GLU A 210 -7.02 -3.21 20.78
C GLU A 210 -6.88 -4.72 20.55
N LEU A 211 -6.71 -5.15 19.30
CA LEU A 211 -6.44 -6.55 18.98
C LEU A 211 -5.13 -7.04 19.63
N ALA A 212 -4.07 -6.26 19.53
CA ALA A 212 -2.74 -6.62 20.05
C ALA A 212 -2.72 -6.84 21.59
N ARG A 213 -3.65 -6.21 22.32
CA ARG A 213 -3.76 -6.35 23.78
C ARG A 213 -4.53 -7.59 24.23
N LEU A 214 -5.26 -8.25 23.34
CA LEU A 214 -5.99 -9.46 23.69
C LEU A 214 -5.01 -10.60 24.02
N PRO A 215 -5.38 -11.52 24.93
CA PRO A 215 -4.61 -12.74 25.13
C PRO A 215 -4.59 -13.60 23.86
N GLU A 216 -3.40 -13.98 23.41
CA GLU A 216 -3.22 -14.78 22.18
C GLU A 216 -4.06 -16.06 22.18
N GLY A 217 -4.09 -16.77 23.32
CA GLY A 217 -4.85 -18.00 23.45
C GLY A 217 -6.36 -17.81 23.27
N GLU A 218 -6.93 -16.68 23.69
CA GLU A 218 -8.35 -16.36 23.47
C GLU A 218 -8.62 -16.02 22.02
N VAL A 219 -7.72 -15.28 21.37
CA VAL A 219 -7.83 -14.96 19.93
C VAL A 219 -7.75 -16.26 19.13
N ALA A 220 -6.76 -17.12 19.40
CA ALA A 220 -6.59 -18.39 18.70
C ALA A 220 -7.79 -19.33 18.90
N SER A 221 -8.34 -19.42 20.12
CA SER A 221 -9.48 -20.30 20.40
C SER A 221 -10.77 -19.88 19.70
N ARG A 222 -10.97 -18.57 19.48
CA ARG A 222 -12.20 -18.01 18.88
C ARG A 222 -12.11 -17.77 17.38
N LEU A 223 -10.94 -17.44 16.87
CA LEU A 223 -10.71 -17.05 15.47
C LEU A 223 -9.82 -18.04 14.71
N GLY A 224 -9.31 -19.07 15.38
CA GLY A 224 -8.44 -20.09 14.79
C GLY A 224 -7.06 -19.55 14.41
N GLU A 225 -6.40 -20.24 13.48
CA GLU A 225 -5.04 -19.92 13.04
C GLU A 225 -4.93 -18.53 12.40
N LEU A 226 -5.88 -18.18 11.51
CA LEU A 226 -5.90 -16.86 10.88
C LEU A 226 -6.03 -15.72 11.90
N GLY A 227 -6.78 -15.96 13.00
CA GLY A 227 -6.86 -15.00 14.10
C GLY A 227 -5.54 -14.85 14.84
N ARG A 228 -4.82 -15.96 15.06
CA ARG A 228 -3.49 -15.95 15.69
C ARG A 228 -2.47 -15.22 14.83
N GLU A 229 -2.44 -15.46 13.52
CA GLU A 229 -1.57 -14.74 12.59
C GLU A 229 -1.87 -13.23 12.60
N LEU A 230 -3.15 -12.87 12.54
CA LEU A 230 -3.58 -11.47 12.57
C LEU A 230 -3.18 -10.80 13.89
N HIS A 231 -3.29 -11.51 15.02
CA HIS A 231 -2.86 -11.03 16.34
C HIS A 231 -1.34 -10.82 16.41
N ALA A 232 -0.54 -11.77 15.89
CA ALA A 232 0.91 -11.63 15.83
C ALA A 232 1.28 -10.40 14.96
N THR A 233 0.59 -10.23 13.84
CA THR A 233 0.75 -9.09 12.94
C THR A 233 0.38 -7.76 13.62
N ALA A 234 -0.67 -7.72 14.42
CA ALA A 234 -1.06 -6.55 15.20
C ALA A 234 0.00 -6.14 16.22
N ARG A 235 0.82 -7.08 16.69
CA ARG A 235 1.97 -6.86 17.57
C ARG A 235 3.26 -6.50 16.81
N GLY A 236 3.17 -6.25 15.50
CA GLY A 236 4.31 -5.88 14.66
C GLY A 236 5.12 -7.06 14.13
N PHE A 237 4.68 -8.30 14.39
CA PHE A 237 5.37 -9.49 13.89
C PHE A 237 4.78 -9.93 12.54
N ASP A 238 5.54 -9.79 11.47
CA ASP A 238 5.22 -10.31 10.15
C ASP A 238 6.35 -11.25 9.72
N PRO A 239 6.12 -12.58 9.73
CA PRO A 239 7.16 -13.56 9.44
C PRO A 239 7.46 -13.71 7.95
N ARG A 240 6.67 -13.07 7.07
CA ARG A 240 6.80 -13.21 5.63
C ARG A 240 8.11 -12.59 5.14
N PRO A 241 9.05 -13.40 4.61
CA PRO A 241 10.29 -12.87 4.06
C PRO A 241 10.00 -12.07 2.77
N LEU A 242 10.95 -11.25 2.37
CA LEU A 242 10.96 -10.69 1.03
C LEU A 242 11.33 -11.81 0.05
N GLU A 243 10.53 -11.99 -1.01
CA GLU A 243 10.70 -12.98 -2.08
C GLU A 243 11.17 -12.26 -3.35
N PRO A 244 12.49 -12.11 -3.54
CA PRO A 244 12.99 -11.39 -4.69
C PRO A 244 12.58 -12.04 -6.00
N ARG A 245 12.20 -11.23 -6.97
CA ARG A 245 12.02 -11.69 -8.34
C ARG A 245 13.33 -12.18 -8.92
N VAL A 246 13.27 -13.18 -9.79
CA VAL A 246 14.42 -13.77 -10.51
C VAL A 246 14.68 -12.99 -11.80
#